data_433cde461b1d25ff84ae73518ea3f0ae
#
_entry.id   433cde461b1d25ff84ae73518ea3f0ae
#
_cell.length_a   1.000
_cell.length_b   1.000
_cell.length_c   1.000
_cell.angle_alpha   90.00
_cell.angle_beta   90.00
_cell.angle_gamma   90.00
#
_symmetry.space_group_name_H-M   'P 1'
#
loop_
_entity.id
_entity.type
_entity.pdbx_description
1 polymer ?
#
loop_
_entity_poly.entity_id
_entity_poly.type
_entity_poly.pdbx_seq_one_letter_code
_entity_poly.pdbx_strand_id
1 'polypeptide(L)'
;MRKADLINIISEKTGIPKVDVLVTLETMFKEVKESLAKGENIYVRGFGSFITKKRAAKIGRNIKKNTSVQIPAHFIPAFKPAKEFVQEVKKLQLDAKINDDGAEEMTM
;
A
#
# COMPACT_ATOMS: atom_id res chain seq x y z
N MET A 1 -3.00 -9.07 -9.71
CA MET A 1 -1.77 -8.56 -10.34
C MET A 1 -0.65 -8.54 -9.31
N ARG A 2 0.52 -8.99 -9.69
CA ARG A 2 1.68 -9.04 -8.82
C ARG A 2 2.81 -8.19 -9.38
N LYS A 3 3.90 -8.06 -8.65
CA LYS A 3 5.06 -7.29 -9.09
C LYS A 3 5.56 -7.72 -10.47
N ALA A 4 5.61 -9.02 -10.73
CA ALA A 4 6.04 -9.54 -12.03
C ALA A 4 5.13 -9.07 -13.17
N ASP A 5 3.83 -8.99 -12.93
CA ASP A 5 2.87 -8.50 -13.92
C ASP A 5 3.10 -7.02 -14.22
N LEU A 6 3.34 -6.22 -13.18
CA LEU A 6 3.63 -4.80 -13.35
C LEU A 6 4.91 -4.60 -14.17
N ILE A 7 5.95 -5.38 -13.88
CA ILE A 7 7.22 -5.29 -14.61
C ILE A 7 7.01 -5.57 -16.09
N ASN A 8 6.23 -6.61 -16.41
CA ASN A 8 5.94 -6.96 -17.80
C ASN A 8 5.17 -5.86 -18.50
N ILE A 9 4.13 -5.33 -17.86
CA ILE A 9 3.30 -4.26 -18.42
C ILE A 9 4.13 -3.00 -18.68
N ILE A 10 4.93 -2.60 -17.70
CA ILE A 10 5.75 -1.40 -17.82
C ILE A 10 6.78 -1.56 -18.94
N SER A 11 7.45 -2.72 -18.98
CA SER A 11 8.43 -3.01 -20.03
C SER A 11 7.81 -2.93 -21.42
N GLU A 12 6.63 -3.52 -21.59
CA GLU A 12 5.91 -3.49 -22.87
C GLU A 12 5.51 -2.07 -23.27
N LYS A 13 5.03 -1.28 -22.33
CA LYS A 13 4.55 0.08 -22.61
C LYS A 13 5.67 1.08 -22.85
N THR A 14 6.81 0.90 -22.23
CA THR A 14 7.90 1.89 -22.28
C THR A 14 9.06 1.48 -23.17
N GLY A 15 9.18 0.18 -23.49
CA GLY A 15 10.35 -0.35 -24.17
C GLY A 15 11.57 -0.51 -23.27
N ILE A 16 11.44 -0.20 -21.98
CA ILE A 16 12.54 -0.38 -21.03
C ILE A 16 12.71 -1.89 -20.75
N PRO A 17 13.94 -2.42 -20.78
CA PRO A 17 14.17 -3.83 -20.49
C PRO A 17 13.61 -4.24 -19.12
N LYS A 18 13.07 -5.45 -19.03
CA LYS A 18 12.46 -5.94 -17.78
C LYS A 18 13.39 -5.89 -16.58
N VAL A 19 14.67 -6.18 -16.79
CA VAL A 19 15.64 -6.14 -15.70
C VAL A 19 15.78 -4.74 -15.12
N ASP A 20 15.76 -3.72 -15.98
CA ASP A 20 15.86 -2.33 -15.55
C ASP A 20 14.60 -1.87 -14.83
N VAL A 21 13.43 -2.31 -15.30
CA VAL A 21 12.14 -2.05 -14.62
C VAL A 21 12.15 -2.71 -13.24
N LEU A 22 12.60 -3.95 -13.15
CA LEU A 22 12.69 -4.68 -11.89
C LEU A 22 13.54 -3.94 -10.86
N VAL A 23 14.74 -3.57 -11.25
CA VAL A 23 15.68 -2.86 -10.37
C VAL A 23 15.08 -1.53 -9.90
N THR A 24 14.47 -0.80 -10.82
CA THR A 24 13.85 0.49 -10.51
C THR A 24 12.70 0.35 -9.51
N LEU A 25 11.80 -0.60 -9.74
CA LEU A 25 10.66 -0.82 -8.85
C LEU A 25 11.10 -1.31 -7.46
N GLU A 26 12.06 -2.23 -7.42
CA GLU A 26 12.54 -2.73 -6.14
C GLU A 26 13.24 -1.64 -5.34
N THR A 27 13.99 -0.78 -6.03
CA THR A 27 14.65 0.36 -5.38
C THR A 27 13.59 1.34 -4.85
N MET A 28 12.55 1.61 -5.62
CA MET A 28 11.46 2.48 -5.18
C MET A 28 10.80 1.94 -3.92
N PHE A 29 10.45 0.66 -3.90
CA PHE A 29 9.81 0.06 -2.73
C PHE A 29 10.72 0.10 -1.50
N LYS A 30 12.01 -0.14 -1.70
CA LYS A 30 12.99 -0.06 -0.62
C LYS A 30 13.08 1.37 -0.07
N GLU A 31 13.13 2.36 -0.93
CA GLU A 31 13.18 3.77 -0.54
C GLU A 31 11.92 4.18 0.23
N VAL A 32 10.74 3.71 -0.21
CA VAL A 32 9.50 3.97 0.51
C VAL A 32 9.57 3.40 1.93
N LYS A 33 10.01 2.16 2.07
CA LYS A 33 10.14 1.53 3.39
C LYS A 33 11.12 2.28 4.29
N GLU A 34 12.28 2.63 3.77
CA GLU A 34 13.30 3.33 4.55
C GLU A 34 12.85 4.73 4.96
N SER A 35 12.19 5.45 4.06
CA SER A 35 11.69 6.79 4.34
C SER A 35 10.65 6.77 5.46
N LEU A 36 9.66 5.89 5.35
CA LEU A 36 8.61 5.80 6.35
C LEU A 36 9.14 5.28 7.68
N ALA A 37 10.14 4.40 7.67
CA ALA A 37 10.77 3.92 8.88
C ALA A 37 11.44 5.06 9.68
N LYS A 38 11.82 6.14 8.99
CA LYS A 38 12.37 7.34 9.62
C LYS A 38 11.31 8.39 9.94
N GLY A 39 10.07 8.11 9.64
CA GLY A 39 8.97 9.06 9.84
C GLY A 39 8.87 10.12 8.75
N GLU A 40 9.53 9.92 7.63
CA GLU A 40 9.48 10.85 6.50
C GLU A 40 8.42 10.41 5.50
N ASN A 41 7.40 11.23 5.33
CA ASN A 41 6.33 10.95 4.38
C ASN A 41 6.77 11.24 2.94
N ILE A 42 6.19 10.53 1.99
CA ILE A 42 6.47 10.73 0.57
C ILE A 42 5.20 11.16 -0.13
N TYR A 43 5.26 12.29 -0.83
CA TYR A 43 4.12 12.84 -1.55
C TYR A 43 4.35 12.71 -3.04
N VAL A 44 3.45 12.00 -3.73
CA VAL A 44 3.52 11.82 -5.18
C VAL A 44 2.32 12.53 -5.79
N ARG A 45 2.58 13.67 -6.42
CA ARG A 45 1.53 14.53 -6.98
C ARG A 45 0.65 13.77 -7.96
N GLY A 46 -0.67 13.86 -7.78
CA GLY A 46 -1.63 13.19 -8.65
C GLY A 46 -1.86 11.72 -8.33
N PHE A 47 -1.00 11.12 -7.52
CA PHE A 47 -1.12 9.71 -7.15
C PHE A 47 -1.56 9.54 -5.70
N GLY A 48 -0.78 10.09 -4.76
CA GLY A 48 -1.10 9.98 -3.34
C GLY A 48 0.12 10.16 -2.47
N SER A 49 -0.03 9.81 -1.21
CA SER A 49 1.02 9.98 -0.22
C SER A 49 1.23 8.69 0.54
N PHE A 50 2.50 8.33 0.72
CA PHE A 50 2.90 7.27 1.64
C PHE A 50 3.22 7.94 2.96
N ILE A 51 2.48 7.59 4.00
CA ILE A 51 2.57 8.28 5.30
C ILE A 51 2.73 7.29 6.43
N THR A 52 3.24 7.78 7.56
CA THR A 52 3.16 7.06 8.81
C THR A 52 1.90 7.50 9.55
N LYS A 53 1.23 6.55 10.17
CA LYS A 53 0.01 6.80 10.93
C LYS A 53 0.18 6.25 12.32
N LYS A 54 -0.12 7.07 13.32
CA LYS A 54 -0.01 6.64 14.71
C LYS A 54 -1.25 5.85 15.11
N ARG A 55 -1.03 4.67 15.68
CA ARG A 55 -2.07 3.88 16.31
C ARG A 55 -1.98 4.04 17.82
N ALA A 56 -3.10 4.38 18.45
CA ALA A 56 -3.15 4.51 19.90
C ALA A 56 -2.95 3.16 20.59
N ALA A 57 -2.44 3.18 21.80
CA ALA A 57 -2.36 1.99 22.63
C ALA A 57 -3.77 1.43 22.86
N LYS A 58 -3.88 0.12 22.85
CA LYS A 58 -5.16 -0.54 23.12
C LYS A 58 -4.93 -1.88 23.82
N ILE A 59 -6.01 -2.42 24.40
CA ILE A 59 -6.00 -3.74 25.00
C ILE A 59 -6.62 -4.70 24.00
N GLY A 60 -5.82 -5.65 23.53
CA GLY A 60 -6.28 -6.74 22.69
C GLY A 60 -6.61 -7.95 23.54
N ARG A 61 -7.32 -8.91 22.96
CA ARG A 61 -7.67 -10.15 23.63
C ARG A 61 -7.10 -11.34 22.89
N ASN A 62 -6.40 -12.18 23.61
CA ASN A 62 -5.95 -13.46 23.05
C ASN A 62 -7.03 -14.50 23.29
N ILE A 63 -7.75 -14.86 22.24
CA ILE A 63 -8.88 -15.78 22.33
C ILE A 63 -8.45 -17.17 22.79
N LYS A 64 -7.31 -17.64 22.36
CA LYS A 64 -6.82 -18.98 22.69
C LYS A 64 -6.43 -19.11 24.17
N LYS A 65 -5.84 -18.09 24.75
CA LYS A 65 -5.39 -18.09 26.14
C LYS A 65 -6.37 -17.40 27.08
N ASN A 66 -7.41 -16.79 26.54
CA ASN A 66 -8.40 -16.03 27.30
C ASN A 66 -7.78 -14.96 28.20
N THR A 67 -6.72 -14.33 27.72
CA THR A 67 -5.99 -13.31 28.43
C THR A 67 -6.00 -11.98 27.67
N SER A 68 -5.86 -10.89 28.41
CA SER A 68 -5.68 -9.56 27.80
C SER A 68 -4.24 -9.38 27.38
N VAL A 69 -4.04 -8.76 26.21
CA VAL A 69 -2.72 -8.40 25.70
C VAL A 69 -2.69 -6.88 25.54
N GLN A 70 -1.68 -6.25 26.12
CA GLN A 70 -1.50 -4.82 25.97
C GLN A 70 -0.73 -4.54 24.69
N ILE A 71 -1.34 -3.75 23.80
CA ILE A 71 -0.70 -3.33 22.54
C ILE A 71 -0.31 -1.87 22.72
N PRO A 72 0.99 -1.55 22.76
CA PRO A 72 1.43 -0.17 22.94
C PRO A 72 1.14 0.69 21.72
N ALA A 73 1.14 1.98 21.87
CA ALA A 73 1.04 2.91 20.76
C ALA A 73 2.22 2.69 19.80
N HIS A 74 1.95 2.74 18.51
CA HIS A 74 2.98 2.50 17.50
C HIS A 74 2.60 3.18 16.18
N PHE A 75 3.55 3.25 15.25
CA PHE A 75 3.31 3.79 13.93
C PHE A 75 3.16 2.66 12.93
N ILE A 76 2.31 2.86 11.95
CA ILE A 76 2.12 1.95 10.82
C ILE A 76 2.29 2.72 9.51
N PRO A 77 2.69 2.04 8.42
CA PRO A 77 2.65 2.66 7.11
C PRO A 77 1.21 2.73 6.60
N ALA A 78 0.90 3.77 5.85
CA ALA A 78 -0.40 3.93 5.22
C ALA A 78 -0.23 4.63 3.88
N PHE A 79 -1.19 4.43 2.99
CA PHE A 79 -1.25 5.12 1.72
C PHE A 79 -2.53 5.96 1.68
N LYS A 80 -2.37 7.25 1.42
CA LYS A 80 -3.50 8.15 1.24
C LYS A 80 -3.58 8.53 -0.23
N PRO A 81 -4.58 8.03 -0.98
CA PRO A 81 -4.68 8.32 -2.41
C PRO A 81 -4.99 9.79 -2.66
N ALA A 82 -4.48 10.33 -3.76
CA ALA A 82 -4.81 11.67 -4.21
C ALA A 82 -6.24 11.72 -4.72
N LYS A 83 -6.82 12.90 -4.75
CA LYS A 83 -8.21 13.11 -5.18
C LYS A 83 -8.44 12.57 -6.60
N GLU A 84 -7.51 12.77 -7.50
CA GLU A 84 -7.58 12.27 -8.88
C GLU A 84 -7.64 10.74 -8.92
N PHE A 85 -6.85 10.10 -8.07
CA PHE A 85 -6.84 8.65 -7.96
C PHE A 85 -8.19 8.14 -7.45
N VAL A 86 -8.71 8.77 -6.41
CA VAL A 86 -10.01 8.40 -5.85
C VAL A 86 -11.11 8.51 -6.91
N GLN A 87 -11.09 9.57 -7.71
CA GLN A 87 -12.08 9.77 -8.77
C GLN A 87 -12.00 8.69 -9.84
N GLU A 88 -10.80 8.25 -10.20
CA GLU A 88 -10.64 7.16 -11.16
C GLU A 88 -11.25 5.85 -10.67
N VAL A 89 -11.04 5.55 -9.39
CA VAL A 89 -11.58 4.31 -8.80
C VAL A 89 -13.10 4.39 -8.61
N LYS A 90 -13.64 5.59 -8.35
CA LYS A 90 -15.08 5.77 -8.24
C LYS A 90 -15.84 5.43 -9.51
N LYS A 91 -15.18 5.42 -10.65
CA LYS A 91 -15.79 5.03 -11.92
C LYS A 91 -16.02 3.53 -12.02
N LEU A 92 -15.46 2.74 -11.12
CA LEU A 92 -15.68 1.31 -11.08
C LEU A 92 -17.16 1.04 -10.74
N GLN A 93 -17.80 0.20 -11.55
CA GLN A 93 -19.20 -0.12 -11.36
C GLN A 93 -19.37 -1.13 -10.23
N LEU A 94 -20.39 -0.91 -9.39
CA LEU A 94 -20.63 -1.74 -8.22
C LEU A 94 -21.00 -3.19 -8.55
N ASP A 95 -21.54 -3.43 -9.75
CA ASP A 95 -21.90 -4.77 -10.22
C ASP A 95 -20.76 -5.47 -10.95
N ALA A 96 -19.63 -4.80 -11.12
CA ALA A 96 -18.44 -5.43 -11.68
C ALA A 96 -17.91 -6.49 -10.73
N LYS A 97 -17.39 -7.59 -11.29
CA LYS A 97 -16.78 -8.64 -10.45
C LYS A 97 -15.50 -8.12 -9.83
N ILE A 98 -15.55 -7.92 -8.54
CA ILE A 98 -14.38 -7.55 -7.74
C ILE A 98 -13.91 -8.81 -7.03
N ASN A 99 -12.60 -9.11 -7.11
CA ASN A 99 -12.01 -10.20 -6.33
C ASN A 99 -12.17 -9.90 -4.85
N ASP A 100 -12.60 -10.89 -4.09
CA ASP A 100 -12.72 -10.75 -2.64
C ASP A 100 -11.41 -10.32 -2.01
N ASP A 101 -10.29 -10.85 -2.50
CA ASP A 101 -8.96 -10.47 -2.02
C ASP A 101 -8.67 -8.99 -2.23
N GLY A 102 -9.07 -8.43 -3.37
CA GLY A 102 -8.92 -7.02 -3.64
C GLY A 102 -9.79 -6.16 -2.75
N ALA A 103 -11.02 -6.61 -2.47
CA ALA A 103 -11.92 -5.91 -1.57
C ALA A 103 -11.39 -5.89 -0.14
N GLU A 104 -10.83 -6.99 0.34
CA GLU A 104 -10.23 -7.08 1.66
C GLU A 104 -9.04 -6.15 1.81
N GLU A 105 -8.18 -6.08 0.81
CA GLU A 105 -7.04 -5.19 0.82
C GLU A 105 -7.46 -3.72 0.90
N MET A 106 -8.56 -3.37 0.29
CA MET A 106 -9.07 -2.01 0.29
C MET A 106 -9.70 -1.59 1.62
N THR A 107 -10.14 -2.54 2.43
CA THR A 107 -10.77 -2.25 3.71
C THR A 107 -9.78 -2.07 4.86
N MET A 108 -8.56 -2.37 4.63
CA MET A 108 -7.51 -2.16 5.61
C MET A 108 -6.99 -0.73 5.57
#